data_fb6b9deae1514e8455b26b436d38da7b
#
_entry.id   fb6b9deae1514e8455b26b436d38da7b
#
_cell.length_a   1.000
_cell.length_b   1.000
_cell.length_c   1.000
_cell.angle_alpha   90.00
_cell.angle_beta   90.00
_cell.angle_gamma   90.00
#
_symmetry.space_group_name_H-M   'P 1'
#
loop_
_entity.id
_entity.type
_entity.pdbx_description
1 polymer ?
#
loop_
_entity_poly.entity_id
_entity_poly.type
_entity_poly.pdbx_seq_one_letter_code
_entity_poly.pdbx_strand_id
1 'polypeptide(L)'
;AGSSLNGGSMKITYIHHSAFLAETEHACLLFDYFKGSLPKLPEGKRLYIFASHRHPDHFSKVIFDIAAEHGDTVLLLSSDIWRKRVPEELKGAAVFLKPDTVWEDDVLKAETFRSTDEGVAFWCTVDGHTLYHAGDLNHWYWDGEDSQWNENMTRNYRKEIGKMEGRHADAAFLPLDPRLGEYFYLGIDDFMKAADADWIFPMHFWGEFDVGARLKALDCSRGYRERVVEISRQGQEFSI
;
A
#
# COMPACT_ATOMS: atom_id res chain seq x y z
N ALA A 1 1.92 26.20 -23.55
CA ALA A 1 3.19 25.49 -23.58
C ALA A 1 3.37 24.82 -22.23
N GLY A 2 2.84 23.61 -22.08
CA GLY A 2 3.03 22.82 -20.88
C GLY A 2 4.41 22.21 -20.89
N SER A 3 5.22 22.59 -19.94
CA SER A 3 6.48 21.88 -19.67
C SER A 3 6.10 20.49 -19.16
N SER A 4 6.31 19.47 -19.96
CA SER A 4 6.37 18.12 -19.46
C SER A 4 7.60 18.03 -18.57
N LEU A 5 7.40 18.14 -17.28
CA LEU A 5 8.47 17.79 -16.34
C LEU A 5 8.73 16.30 -16.50
N ASN A 6 9.93 15.93 -16.83
CA ASN A 6 10.38 14.54 -16.81
C ASN A 6 10.14 14.00 -15.41
N GLY A 7 9.29 12.98 -15.29
CA GLY A 7 8.83 12.47 -14.03
C GLY A 7 7.71 13.34 -13.44
N GLY A 8 6.54 13.33 -14.07
CA GLY A 8 5.38 14.08 -13.58
C GLY A 8 5.10 13.81 -12.12
N SER A 9 4.55 14.80 -11.41
CA SER A 9 4.16 14.66 -10.02
C SER A 9 3.08 13.60 -9.85
N MET A 10 3.14 12.85 -8.75
CA MET A 10 2.03 12.01 -8.30
C MET A 10 1.20 12.77 -7.28
N LYS A 11 -0.11 12.57 -7.33
CA LYS A 11 -1.01 13.01 -6.27
C LYS A 11 -1.41 11.81 -5.44
N ILE A 12 -1.12 11.85 -4.15
CA ILE A 12 -1.46 10.80 -3.19
C ILE A 12 -2.56 11.33 -2.29
N THR A 13 -3.65 10.60 -2.17
CA THR A 13 -4.75 10.93 -1.26
C THR A 13 -4.86 9.84 -0.20
N TYR A 14 -4.78 10.23 1.08
CA TYR A 14 -5.11 9.35 2.18
C TYR A 14 -6.63 9.28 2.32
N ILE A 15 -7.20 8.08 2.27
CA ILE A 15 -8.64 7.90 2.37
C ILE A 15 -9.02 7.47 3.77
N HIS A 16 -8.63 6.26 4.17
CA HIS A 16 -8.98 5.72 5.47
C HIS A 16 -8.17 4.43 5.72
N HIS A 17 -7.61 4.27 6.92
CA HIS A 17 -6.86 3.09 7.35
C HIS A 17 -5.68 2.79 6.42
N SER A 18 -5.76 1.75 5.59
CA SER A 18 -4.74 1.44 4.58
C SER A 18 -5.16 1.83 3.16
N ALA A 19 -6.26 2.58 3.02
CA ALA A 19 -6.77 2.99 1.73
C ALA A 19 -6.13 4.30 1.26
N PHE A 20 -5.48 4.22 0.11
CA PHE A 20 -4.84 5.35 -0.57
C PHE A 20 -5.23 5.36 -2.04
N LEU A 21 -5.34 6.55 -2.59
CA LEU A 21 -5.46 6.77 -4.03
C LEU A 21 -4.19 7.45 -4.52
N ALA A 22 -3.51 6.85 -5.49
CA ALA A 22 -2.38 7.45 -6.18
C ALA A 22 -2.79 7.78 -7.61
N GLU A 23 -2.57 9.02 -8.02
CA GLU A 23 -2.86 9.47 -9.37
C GLU A 23 -1.57 9.84 -10.07
N THR A 24 -1.32 9.21 -11.22
CA THR A 24 -0.20 9.47 -12.11
C THR A 24 -0.70 10.04 -13.43
N GLU A 25 0.17 10.28 -14.40
CA GLU A 25 -0.22 10.86 -15.67
C GLU A 25 -1.31 10.04 -16.41
N HIS A 26 -1.17 8.71 -16.45
CA HIS A 26 -2.07 7.84 -17.22
C HIS A 26 -2.90 6.88 -16.37
N ALA A 27 -2.75 6.89 -15.06
CA ALA A 27 -3.39 5.89 -14.21
C ALA A 27 -3.85 6.46 -12.87
N CYS A 28 -4.84 5.77 -12.30
CA CYS A 28 -5.24 5.91 -10.90
C CYS A 28 -5.07 4.55 -10.23
N LEU A 29 -4.41 4.52 -9.09
CA LEU A 29 -4.20 3.31 -8.29
C LEU A 29 -4.93 3.47 -6.96
N LEU A 30 -5.93 2.64 -6.72
CA LEU A 30 -6.72 2.63 -5.49
C LEU A 30 -6.37 1.39 -4.69
N PHE A 31 -5.73 1.58 -3.52
CA PHE A 31 -5.27 0.49 -2.66
C PHE A 31 -6.20 0.30 -1.46
N ASP A 32 -6.58 -0.94 -1.22
CA ASP A 32 -7.26 -1.42 0.01
C ASP A 32 -8.44 -0.55 0.46
N TYR A 33 -9.25 -0.12 -0.50
CA TYR A 33 -10.42 0.72 -0.25
C TYR A 33 -11.59 -0.12 0.26
N PHE A 34 -12.17 0.29 1.37
CA PHE A 34 -13.36 -0.33 1.92
C PHE A 34 -14.41 0.68 2.40
N LYS A 35 -13.99 1.89 2.75
CA LYS A 35 -14.89 3.01 3.12
C LYS A 35 -14.13 4.34 3.10
N GLY A 36 -14.87 5.41 3.30
CA GLY A 36 -14.34 6.77 3.30
C GLY A 36 -14.68 7.52 2.02
N SER A 37 -14.53 8.84 2.05
CA SER A 37 -14.80 9.67 0.89
C SER A 37 -13.75 9.40 -0.20
N LEU A 38 -14.20 8.98 -1.37
CA LEU A 38 -13.36 8.79 -2.53
C LEU A 38 -13.39 10.06 -3.38
N PRO A 39 -12.24 10.66 -3.71
CA PRO A 39 -12.20 11.77 -4.65
C PRO A 39 -12.79 11.38 -6.00
N LYS A 40 -13.28 12.37 -6.75
CA LYS A 40 -13.73 12.12 -8.11
C LYS A 40 -12.58 11.59 -8.95
N LEU A 41 -12.76 10.41 -9.54
CA LEU A 41 -11.75 9.79 -10.38
C LEU A 41 -11.73 10.47 -11.75
N PRO A 42 -10.54 10.84 -12.29
CA PRO A 42 -10.45 11.47 -13.60
C PRO A 42 -10.89 10.50 -14.70
N GLU A 43 -11.68 11.03 -15.63
CA GLU A 43 -12.02 10.31 -16.86
C GLU A 43 -10.78 10.19 -17.75
N GLY A 44 -10.70 9.11 -18.51
CA GLY A 44 -9.62 8.90 -19.47
C GLY A 44 -8.34 8.31 -18.88
N LYS A 45 -8.31 8.05 -17.56
CA LYS A 45 -7.23 7.31 -16.92
C LYS A 45 -7.71 5.92 -16.52
N ARG A 46 -6.89 4.91 -16.77
CA ARG A 46 -7.20 3.56 -16.31
C ARG A 46 -7.14 3.51 -14.79
N LEU A 47 -8.15 2.87 -14.20
CA LEU A 47 -8.22 2.65 -12.77
C LEU A 47 -7.73 1.24 -12.43
N TYR A 48 -6.76 1.16 -11.53
CA TYR A 48 -6.31 -0.09 -10.95
C TYR A 48 -6.77 -0.15 -9.50
N ILE A 49 -7.57 -1.16 -9.19
CA ILE A 49 -8.06 -1.37 -7.82
C ILE A 49 -7.34 -2.57 -7.23
N PHE A 50 -6.62 -2.33 -6.13
CA PHE A 50 -5.83 -3.34 -5.45
C PHE A 50 -6.50 -3.75 -4.15
N ALA A 51 -6.57 -5.03 -3.88
CA ALA A 51 -6.91 -5.53 -2.55
C ALA A 51 -5.84 -6.52 -2.10
N SER A 52 -5.14 -6.18 -1.03
CA SER A 52 -4.00 -6.95 -0.53
C SER A 52 -4.40 -8.27 0.11
N HIS A 53 -5.61 -8.35 0.66
CA HIS A 53 -6.18 -9.56 1.22
C HIS A 53 -7.69 -9.39 1.50
N ARG A 54 -8.33 -10.46 1.95
CA ARG A 54 -9.79 -10.55 2.08
C ARG A 54 -10.40 -9.86 3.30
N HIS A 55 -9.61 -9.41 4.27
CA HIS A 55 -10.13 -8.82 5.51
C HIS A 55 -10.96 -7.55 5.25
N PRO A 56 -12.04 -7.31 6.04
CA PRO A 56 -12.98 -6.22 5.76
C PRO A 56 -12.39 -4.81 5.85
N ASP A 57 -11.26 -4.63 6.50
CA ASP A 57 -10.55 -3.36 6.58
C ASP A 57 -9.59 -3.12 5.39
N HIS A 58 -9.52 -4.08 4.45
CA HIS A 58 -8.71 -4.00 3.24
C HIS A 58 -9.49 -4.32 1.97
N PHE A 59 -10.68 -4.94 2.10
CA PHE A 59 -11.49 -5.34 0.96
C PHE A 59 -12.97 -5.19 1.27
N SER A 60 -13.70 -4.61 0.34
CA SER A 60 -15.15 -4.48 0.38
C SER A 60 -15.72 -4.62 -1.02
N LYS A 61 -16.92 -5.16 -1.12
CA LYS A 61 -17.65 -5.27 -2.40
C LYS A 61 -17.91 -3.92 -3.07
N VAL A 62 -17.78 -2.82 -2.35
CA VAL A 62 -17.95 -1.47 -2.91
C VAL A 62 -16.99 -1.20 -4.06
N ILE A 63 -15.84 -1.85 -4.09
CA ILE A 63 -14.87 -1.69 -5.19
C ILE A 63 -15.44 -2.15 -6.54
N PHE A 64 -16.37 -3.08 -6.54
CA PHE A 64 -17.01 -3.55 -7.76
C PHE A 64 -17.96 -2.50 -8.36
N ASP A 65 -18.65 -1.75 -7.51
CA ASP A 65 -19.49 -0.63 -7.95
C ASP A 65 -18.62 0.49 -8.54
N ILE A 66 -17.49 0.78 -7.91
CA ILE A 66 -16.52 1.76 -8.41
C ILE A 66 -15.99 1.34 -9.77
N ALA A 67 -15.61 0.07 -9.93
CA ALA A 67 -15.10 -0.48 -11.19
C ALA A 67 -16.15 -0.38 -12.30
N ALA A 68 -17.39 -0.75 -12.01
CA ALA A 68 -18.49 -0.69 -12.98
C ALA A 68 -18.77 0.74 -13.43
N GLU A 69 -18.75 1.69 -12.52
CA GLU A 69 -18.99 3.12 -12.82
C GLU A 69 -17.87 3.73 -13.64
N HIS A 70 -16.61 3.43 -13.30
CA HIS A 70 -15.46 3.99 -14.00
C HIS A 70 -15.29 3.42 -15.42
N GLY A 71 -15.54 2.13 -15.58
CA GLY A 71 -15.44 1.42 -16.86
C GLY A 71 -14.04 0.85 -17.10
N ASP A 72 -13.08 1.65 -17.53
CA ASP A 72 -11.70 1.20 -17.83
C ASP A 72 -10.95 0.89 -16.53
N THR A 73 -11.15 -0.32 -16.01
CA THR A 73 -10.66 -0.74 -14.69
C THR A 73 -10.05 -2.14 -14.75
N VAL A 74 -8.96 -2.32 -13.99
CA VAL A 74 -8.37 -3.63 -13.70
C VAL A 74 -8.43 -3.83 -12.19
N LEU A 75 -8.94 -4.97 -11.77
CA LEU A 75 -9.01 -5.38 -10.37
C LEU A 75 -7.85 -6.33 -10.07
N LEU A 76 -6.89 -5.89 -9.27
CA LEU A 76 -5.73 -6.69 -8.87
C LEU A 76 -5.95 -7.19 -7.44
N LEU A 77 -6.45 -8.41 -7.33
CA LEU A 77 -6.93 -8.99 -6.09
C LEU A 77 -6.00 -10.11 -5.61
N SER A 78 -5.70 -10.11 -4.32
CA SER A 78 -4.99 -11.25 -3.73
C SER A 78 -5.80 -12.53 -3.92
N SER A 79 -5.10 -13.64 -4.13
CA SER A 79 -5.74 -14.93 -4.41
C SER A 79 -6.53 -15.54 -3.24
N ASP A 80 -6.42 -14.99 -2.03
CA ASP A 80 -7.25 -15.37 -0.90
C ASP A 80 -8.69 -14.81 -0.99
N ILE A 81 -8.91 -13.84 -1.88
CA ILE A 81 -10.25 -13.34 -2.20
C ILE A 81 -10.93 -14.34 -3.15
N TRP A 82 -12.10 -14.82 -2.77
CA TRP A 82 -12.80 -15.83 -3.57
C TRP A 82 -13.29 -15.26 -4.90
N ARG A 83 -13.00 -15.97 -5.98
CA ARG A 83 -13.44 -15.61 -7.34
C ARG A 83 -14.93 -15.37 -7.45
N LYS A 84 -15.73 -16.15 -6.73
CA LYS A 84 -17.19 -16.02 -6.73
C LYS A 84 -17.70 -14.70 -6.14
N ARG A 85 -16.85 -13.95 -5.42
CA ARG A 85 -17.23 -12.64 -4.89
C ARG A 85 -17.24 -11.57 -5.98
N VAL A 86 -16.56 -11.81 -7.09
CA VAL A 86 -16.52 -10.87 -8.23
C VAL A 86 -17.79 -11.03 -9.06
N PRO A 87 -18.54 -9.94 -9.30
CA PRO A 87 -19.70 -9.99 -10.20
C PRO A 87 -19.33 -10.51 -11.59
N GLU A 88 -20.23 -11.23 -12.23
CA GLU A 88 -19.99 -11.88 -13.51
C GLU A 88 -19.51 -10.89 -14.56
N GLU A 89 -20.11 -9.70 -14.62
CA GLU A 89 -19.77 -8.65 -15.57
C GLU A 89 -18.37 -8.06 -15.39
N LEU A 90 -17.74 -8.27 -14.23
CA LEU A 90 -16.40 -7.77 -13.93
C LEU A 90 -15.33 -8.85 -13.92
N LYS A 91 -15.69 -10.11 -14.15
CA LYS A 91 -14.72 -11.22 -14.11
C LYS A 91 -13.59 -11.06 -15.13
N GLY A 92 -13.88 -10.49 -16.28
CA GLY A 92 -12.87 -10.21 -17.29
C GLY A 92 -11.88 -9.12 -16.92
N ALA A 93 -12.22 -8.28 -15.94
CA ALA A 93 -11.35 -7.20 -15.45
C ALA A 93 -10.59 -7.60 -14.18
N ALA A 94 -10.88 -8.77 -13.60
CA ALA A 94 -10.28 -9.23 -12.35
C ALA A 94 -9.09 -10.15 -12.59
N VAL A 95 -8.00 -9.85 -11.90
CA VAL A 95 -6.77 -10.65 -11.89
C VAL A 95 -6.52 -11.08 -10.44
N PHE A 96 -6.34 -12.38 -10.24
CA PHE A 96 -6.07 -12.94 -8.90
C PHE A 96 -4.57 -13.26 -8.79
N LEU A 97 -3.92 -12.63 -7.81
CA LEU A 97 -2.47 -12.67 -7.66
C LEU A 97 -2.06 -13.45 -6.41
N LYS A 98 -1.25 -14.46 -6.61
CA LYS A 98 -0.53 -15.16 -5.55
C LYS A 98 0.72 -14.38 -5.16
N PRO A 99 1.33 -14.66 -3.99
CA PRO A 99 2.65 -14.14 -3.68
C PRO A 99 3.69 -14.50 -4.74
N ASP A 100 4.73 -13.68 -4.84
CA ASP A 100 5.87 -13.91 -5.74
C ASP A 100 5.46 -14.01 -7.23
N THR A 101 4.51 -13.17 -7.63
CA THR A 101 3.96 -13.12 -8.99
C THR A 101 4.21 -11.73 -9.59
N VAL A 102 4.45 -11.70 -10.89
CA VAL A 102 4.53 -10.45 -11.67
C VAL A 102 3.37 -10.43 -12.64
N TRP A 103 2.64 -9.31 -12.64
CA TRP A 103 1.59 -9.03 -13.62
C TRP A 103 1.87 -7.67 -14.26
N GLU A 104 1.63 -7.56 -15.56
CA GLU A 104 1.79 -6.28 -16.25
C GLU A 104 0.83 -6.13 -17.42
N ASP A 105 0.49 -4.89 -17.71
CA ASP A 105 -0.16 -4.49 -18.94
C ASP A 105 0.68 -3.39 -19.62
N ASP A 106 0.10 -2.65 -20.54
CA ASP A 106 0.78 -1.58 -21.27
C ASP A 106 1.09 -0.34 -20.41
N VAL A 107 0.51 -0.23 -19.21
CA VAL A 107 0.61 0.97 -18.35
C VAL A 107 1.30 0.67 -17.03
N LEU A 108 0.98 -0.46 -16.40
CA LEU A 108 1.41 -0.77 -15.04
C LEU A 108 2.03 -2.16 -14.95
N LYS A 109 3.10 -2.24 -14.15
CA LYS A 109 3.68 -3.51 -13.72
C LYS A 109 3.50 -3.64 -12.21
N ALA A 110 2.98 -4.76 -11.76
CA ALA A 110 2.80 -5.08 -10.34
C ALA A 110 3.50 -6.38 -10.00
N GLU A 111 4.28 -6.36 -8.94
CA GLU A 111 4.95 -7.53 -8.37
C GLU A 111 4.41 -7.74 -6.96
N THR A 112 4.14 -8.99 -6.59
CA THR A 112 3.60 -9.33 -5.28
C THR A 112 4.62 -10.00 -4.38
N PHE A 113 4.49 -9.74 -3.08
CA PHE A 113 5.28 -10.36 -2.02
C PHE A 113 4.33 -10.97 -1.00
N ARG A 114 4.76 -12.03 -0.34
CA ARG A 114 3.94 -12.71 0.68
C ARG A 114 3.83 -11.85 1.93
N SER A 115 2.61 -11.65 2.40
CA SER A 115 2.37 -10.97 3.66
C SER A 115 2.80 -11.82 4.87
N THR A 116 3.07 -11.16 5.97
CA THR A 116 3.26 -11.79 7.29
C THR A 116 1.94 -11.96 8.04
N ASP A 117 0.85 -11.49 7.47
CA ASP A 117 -0.52 -11.78 7.88
C ASP A 117 -1.17 -12.60 6.77
N GLU A 118 -2.18 -12.07 6.10
CA GLU A 118 -2.80 -12.72 4.94
C GLU A 118 -2.51 -11.91 3.66
N GLY A 119 -2.50 -12.61 2.53
CA GLY A 119 -2.44 -12.00 1.22
C GLY A 119 -1.06 -11.55 0.77
N VAL A 120 -1.01 -10.39 0.14
CA VAL A 120 0.18 -9.91 -0.56
C VAL A 120 0.46 -8.43 -0.32
N ALA A 121 1.72 -8.05 -0.52
CA ALA A 121 2.14 -6.67 -0.72
C ALA A 121 2.36 -6.44 -2.22
N PHE A 122 2.25 -5.18 -2.66
CA PHE A 122 2.39 -4.81 -4.06
C PHE A 122 3.55 -3.85 -4.28
N TRP A 123 4.39 -4.18 -5.26
CA TRP A 123 5.41 -3.28 -5.77
C TRP A 123 5.03 -2.90 -7.20
N CYS A 124 4.68 -1.62 -7.41
CA CYS A 124 4.12 -1.14 -8.67
C CYS A 124 5.05 -0.17 -9.37
N THR A 125 5.15 -0.31 -10.70
CA THR A 125 5.83 0.65 -11.56
C THR A 125 4.84 1.16 -12.60
N VAL A 126 4.66 2.48 -12.65
CA VAL A 126 3.69 3.14 -13.52
C VAL A 126 4.15 4.57 -13.82
N ASP A 127 4.12 4.96 -15.10
CA ASP A 127 4.50 6.32 -15.54
C ASP A 127 5.88 6.76 -15.02
N GLY A 128 6.84 5.83 -14.92
CA GLY A 128 8.17 6.12 -14.39
C GLY A 128 8.25 6.24 -12.87
N HIS A 129 7.14 6.03 -12.17
CA HIS A 129 7.09 6.04 -10.70
C HIS A 129 7.05 4.63 -10.13
N THR A 130 7.59 4.48 -8.93
CA THR A 130 7.57 3.23 -8.17
C THR A 130 6.82 3.45 -6.85
N LEU A 131 5.79 2.63 -6.62
CA LEU A 131 4.99 2.65 -5.41
C LEU A 131 5.01 1.28 -4.75
N TYR A 132 5.25 1.25 -3.45
CA TYR A 132 5.16 0.03 -2.66
C TYR A 132 4.02 0.17 -1.65
N HIS A 133 3.04 -0.73 -1.72
CA HIS A 133 1.97 -0.81 -0.72
C HIS A 133 2.08 -2.15 -0.01
N ALA A 134 2.37 -2.08 1.29
CA ALA A 134 2.69 -3.26 2.08
C ALA A 134 1.48 -4.16 2.37
N GLY A 135 0.25 -3.66 2.21
CA GLY A 135 -0.91 -4.37 2.77
C GLY A 135 -0.66 -4.58 4.26
N ASP A 136 -0.80 -5.81 4.73
CA ASP A 136 -0.47 -6.18 6.10
C ASP A 136 0.90 -6.86 6.24
N LEU A 137 1.77 -6.72 5.22
CA LEU A 137 3.16 -7.15 5.35
C LEU A 137 3.88 -6.20 6.31
N ASN A 138 4.08 -6.64 7.53
CA ASN A 138 4.64 -5.84 8.61
C ASN A 138 5.35 -6.74 9.63
N HIS A 139 6.21 -6.11 10.43
CA HIS A 139 6.85 -6.76 11.58
C HIS A 139 5.89 -6.67 12.77
N TRP A 140 4.93 -7.60 12.80
CA TRP A 140 3.90 -7.67 13.86
C TRP A 140 4.48 -8.27 15.14
N TYR A 141 5.14 -7.44 15.94
CA TYR A 141 5.70 -7.84 17.21
C TYR A 141 4.74 -7.43 18.34
N TRP A 142 4.13 -8.42 18.99
CA TRP A 142 3.12 -8.19 20.02
C TRP A 142 3.68 -8.49 21.41
N ASP A 143 3.50 -7.55 22.35
CA ASP A 143 3.94 -7.71 23.74
C ASP A 143 3.25 -8.91 24.43
N GLY A 144 2.00 -9.20 24.06
CA GLY A 144 1.23 -10.30 24.64
C GLY A 144 1.46 -11.67 24.02
N GLU A 145 2.26 -11.79 22.97
CA GLU A 145 2.59 -13.06 22.33
C GLU A 145 3.82 -13.70 22.95
N ASP A 146 3.94 -15.04 22.80
CA ASP A 146 5.14 -15.72 23.28
C ASP A 146 6.37 -15.34 22.43
N SER A 147 7.56 -15.55 23.00
CA SER A 147 8.82 -15.19 22.35
C SER A 147 9.03 -15.93 21.03
N GLN A 148 8.60 -17.19 20.93
CA GLN A 148 8.77 -17.99 19.73
C GLN A 148 7.92 -17.44 18.58
N TRP A 149 6.68 -17.03 18.86
CA TRP A 149 5.81 -16.41 17.89
C TRP A 149 6.44 -15.13 17.32
N ASN A 150 6.94 -14.26 18.21
CA ASN A 150 7.57 -12.99 17.82
C ASN A 150 8.89 -13.21 17.06
N GLU A 151 9.69 -14.21 17.44
CA GLU A 151 10.90 -14.58 16.71
C GLU A 151 10.60 -15.07 15.29
N ASN A 152 9.56 -15.89 15.12
CA ASN A 152 9.11 -16.37 13.81
C ASN A 152 8.61 -15.20 12.96
N MET A 153 7.85 -14.29 13.54
CA MET A 153 7.36 -13.09 12.86
C MET A 153 8.53 -12.23 12.37
N THR A 154 9.51 -11.98 13.21
CA THR A 154 10.72 -11.22 12.87
C THR A 154 11.44 -11.86 11.69
N ARG A 155 11.65 -13.17 11.75
CA ARG A 155 12.33 -13.92 10.70
C ARG A 155 11.56 -13.86 9.37
N ASN A 156 10.24 -14.08 9.44
CA ASN A 156 9.40 -14.08 8.25
C ASN A 156 9.33 -12.69 7.60
N TYR A 157 9.21 -11.64 8.41
CA TYR A 157 9.20 -10.28 7.87
C TYR A 157 10.53 -9.93 7.20
N ARG A 158 11.64 -10.18 7.87
CA ARG A 158 12.98 -9.88 7.32
C ARG A 158 13.29 -10.70 6.07
N LYS A 159 12.82 -11.92 6.01
CA LYS A 159 12.95 -12.76 4.82
C LYS A 159 12.23 -12.12 3.63
N GLU A 160 11.02 -11.64 3.86
CA GLU A 160 10.19 -11.10 2.79
C GLU A 160 10.71 -9.75 2.28
N ILE A 161 11.03 -8.82 3.20
CA ILE A 161 11.60 -7.54 2.79
C ILE A 161 13.03 -7.68 2.24
N GLY A 162 13.74 -8.74 2.61
CA GLY A 162 15.06 -9.07 2.05
C GLY A 162 15.01 -9.27 0.54
N LYS A 163 13.88 -9.70 0.00
CA LYS A 163 13.66 -9.80 -1.46
C LYS A 163 13.64 -8.44 -2.14
N MET A 164 13.44 -7.37 -1.39
CA MET A 164 13.40 -5.98 -1.88
C MET A 164 14.71 -5.25 -1.65
N GLU A 165 15.75 -5.95 -1.15
CA GLU A 165 17.03 -5.34 -0.80
C GLU A 165 17.59 -4.52 -1.97
N GLY A 166 18.00 -3.30 -1.68
CA GLY A 166 18.56 -2.37 -2.65
C GLY A 166 17.54 -1.70 -3.56
N ARG A 167 16.24 -2.03 -3.45
CA ARG A 167 15.20 -1.35 -4.24
C ARG A 167 14.88 0.01 -3.66
N HIS A 168 14.40 0.89 -4.52
CA HIS A 168 13.98 2.24 -4.17
C HIS A 168 12.56 2.50 -4.66
N ALA A 169 11.70 3.02 -3.79
CA ALA A 169 10.35 3.44 -4.15
C ALA A 169 10.23 4.96 -4.05
N ASP A 170 9.47 5.58 -4.95
CA ASP A 170 9.11 7.00 -4.83
C ASP A 170 8.18 7.19 -3.63
N ALA A 171 7.23 6.29 -3.44
CA ALA A 171 6.32 6.29 -2.31
C ALA A 171 6.17 4.87 -1.76
N ALA A 172 6.31 4.72 -0.44
CA ALA A 172 6.09 3.47 0.27
C ALA A 172 4.99 3.66 1.32
N PHE A 173 3.97 2.82 1.25
CA PHE A 173 2.84 2.82 2.18
C PHE A 173 3.04 1.64 3.14
N LEU A 174 3.32 1.94 4.39
CA LEU A 174 3.76 0.97 5.37
C LEU A 174 2.94 1.04 6.66
N PRO A 175 2.54 -0.11 7.22
CA PRO A 175 1.87 -0.10 8.53
C PRO A 175 2.71 0.57 9.60
N LEU A 176 2.06 1.39 10.40
CA LEU A 176 2.61 2.00 11.60
C LEU A 176 1.52 1.93 12.66
N ASP A 177 1.36 0.74 13.25
CA ASP A 177 0.20 0.39 14.05
C ASP A 177 0.46 0.65 15.54
N PRO A 178 -0.25 1.62 16.14
CA PRO A 178 -0.03 1.97 17.54
C PRO A 178 -0.42 0.87 18.52
N ARG A 179 -1.21 -0.12 18.09
CA ARG A 179 -1.57 -1.27 18.93
C ARG A 179 -0.37 -2.11 19.32
N LEU A 180 0.72 -2.04 18.54
CA LEU A 180 1.97 -2.74 18.83
C LEU A 180 2.78 -2.09 19.97
N GLY A 181 2.28 -0.99 20.55
CA GLY A 181 2.95 -0.32 21.66
C GLY A 181 4.34 0.18 21.26
N GLU A 182 5.34 -0.11 22.09
CA GLU A 182 6.72 0.32 21.81
C GLU A 182 7.35 -0.31 20.56
N TYR A 183 6.76 -1.37 20.02
CA TYR A 183 7.25 -2.08 18.83
C TYR A 183 6.64 -1.58 17.52
N PHE A 184 5.84 -0.52 17.56
CA PHE A 184 5.09 -0.03 16.40
C PHE A 184 5.96 0.38 15.21
N TYR A 185 7.21 0.76 15.47
CA TYR A 185 8.14 1.28 14.46
C TYR A 185 8.92 0.20 13.68
N LEU A 186 8.90 -1.05 14.15
CA LEU A 186 9.80 -2.10 13.63
C LEU A 186 9.65 -2.35 12.13
N GLY A 187 8.44 -2.34 11.60
CA GLY A 187 8.22 -2.62 10.20
C GLY A 187 8.85 -1.59 9.28
N ILE A 188 8.63 -0.33 9.55
CA ILE A 188 9.21 0.77 8.76
C ILE A 188 10.74 0.77 8.93
N ASP A 189 11.21 0.61 10.16
CA ASP A 189 12.64 0.65 10.42
C ASP A 189 13.39 -0.48 9.70
N ASP A 190 12.89 -1.70 9.75
CA ASP A 190 13.46 -2.84 9.02
C ASP A 190 13.39 -2.64 7.50
N PHE A 191 12.26 -2.12 7.00
CA PHE A 191 12.12 -1.84 5.57
C PHE A 191 13.16 -0.85 5.08
N MET A 192 13.40 0.24 5.83
CA MET A 192 14.34 1.28 5.44
C MET A 192 15.81 0.83 5.58
N LYS A 193 16.06 -0.28 6.24
CA LYS A 193 17.40 -0.92 6.25
C LYS A 193 17.63 -1.80 5.03
N ALA A 194 16.57 -2.45 4.53
CA ALA A 194 16.66 -3.36 3.39
C ALA A 194 16.47 -2.63 2.05
N ALA A 195 15.49 -1.76 1.97
CA ALA A 195 15.13 -0.99 0.78
C ALA A 195 15.23 0.51 1.08
N ASP A 196 14.65 1.32 0.21
CA ASP A 196 14.64 2.78 0.36
C ASP A 196 13.35 3.35 -0.21
N ALA A 197 12.97 4.55 0.25
CA ALA A 197 11.83 5.28 -0.28
C ALA A 197 12.08 6.79 -0.16
N ASP A 198 11.62 7.56 -1.15
CA ASP A 198 11.64 9.03 -1.07
C ASP A 198 10.62 9.53 -0.05
N TRP A 199 9.43 8.90 -0.04
CA TRP A 199 8.33 9.27 0.87
C TRP A 199 7.75 8.02 1.50
N ILE A 200 7.58 8.08 2.84
CA ILE A 200 7.00 7.02 3.64
C ILE A 200 5.64 7.50 4.12
N PHE A 201 4.57 6.83 3.68
CA PHE A 201 3.20 7.11 4.11
C PHE A 201 2.80 6.06 5.15
N PRO A 202 2.69 6.46 6.42
CA PRO A 202 2.16 5.56 7.45
C PRO A 202 0.71 5.17 7.15
N MET A 203 0.35 3.94 7.49
CA MET A 203 -1.02 3.45 7.39
C MET A 203 -1.34 2.48 8.51
N HIS A 204 -2.58 1.97 8.58
CA HIS A 204 -3.01 1.00 9.57
C HIS A 204 -2.88 1.53 11.01
N PHE A 205 -3.12 2.83 11.20
CA PHE A 205 -2.88 3.49 12.50
C PHE A 205 -4.14 3.82 13.30
N TRP A 206 -5.29 3.31 12.87
CA TRP A 206 -6.56 3.34 13.61
C TRP A 206 -6.99 4.76 14.05
N GLY A 207 -6.79 5.76 13.18
CA GLY A 207 -7.17 7.14 13.47
C GLY A 207 -6.25 7.87 14.44
N GLU A 208 -5.16 7.27 14.86
CA GLU A 208 -4.15 7.92 15.69
C GLU A 208 -3.15 8.69 14.81
N PHE A 209 -3.55 9.86 14.37
CA PHE A 209 -2.80 10.67 13.39
C PHE A 209 -1.44 11.17 13.88
N ASP A 210 -1.13 11.02 15.16
CA ASP A 210 0.16 11.38 15.73
C ASP A 210 1.27 10.36 15.53
N VAL A 211 0.97 9.20 14.94
CA VAL A 211 1.95 8.11 14.79
C VAL A 211 3.19 8.52 14.01
N GLY A 212 3.04 9.35 12.98
CA GLY A 212 4.17 9.84 12.21
C GLY A 212 5.12 10.69 13.05
N ALA A 213 4.57 11.60 13.84
CA ALA A 213 5.35 12.41 14.76
C ALA A 213 6.03 11.55 15.84
N ARG A 214 5.33 10.53 16.33
CA ARG A 214 5.89 9.59 17.32
C ARG A 214 7.07 8.82 16.76
N LEU A 215 6.97 8.35 15.51
CA LEU A 215 8.08 7.68 14.83
C LEU A 215 9.28 8.62 14.67
N LYS A 216 9.03 9.86 14.26
CA LYS A 216 10.09 10.87 14.08
C LYS A 216 10.82 11.19 15.38
N ALA A 217 10.19 11.03 16.52
CA ALA A 217 10.78 11.28 17.83
C ALA A 217 11.76 10.17 18.27
N LEU A 218 11.75 9.01 17.61
CA LEU A 218 12.63 7.89 17.94
C LEU A 218 14.01 8.05 17.28
N ASP A 219 15.07 7.72 18.01
CA ASP A 219 16.43 7.79 17.47
C ASP A 219 16.65 6.93 16.24
N CYS A 220 15.99 5.76 16.17
CA CYS A 220 16.13 4.85 15.03
C CYS A 220 15.68 5.47 13.70
N SER A 221 14.76 6.45 13.73
CA SER A 221 14.25 7.11 12.54
C SER A 221 15.15 8.24 12.00
N ARG A 222 16.23 8.54 12.70
CA ARG A 222 17.10 9.70 12.39
C ARG A 222 17.54 9.75 10.93
N GLY A 223 17.83 8.61 10.32
CA GLY A 223 18.28 8.53 8.93
C GLY A 223 17.20 8.74 7.89
N TYR A 224 15.90 8.64 8.25
CA TYR A 224 14.82 8.74 7.29
C TYR A 224 13.61 9.57 7.77
N ARG A 225 13.66 10.11 9.00
CA ARG A 225 12.49 10.79 9.60
C ARG A 225 11.91 11.92 8.75
N GLU A 226 12.74 12.65 8.03
CA GLU A 226 12.29 13.77 7.20
C GLU A 226 11.43 13.31 6.00
N ARG A 227 11.55 12.03 5.63
CA ARG A 227 10.77 11.45 4.54
C ARG A 227 9.46 10.83 5.00
N VAL A 228 9.22 10.79 6.31
CA VAL A 228 7.97 10.28 6.89
C VAL A 228 6.90 11.36 6.76
N VAL A 229 5.83 11.05 6.04
CA VAL A 229 4.69 11.96 5.85
C VAL A 229 3.83 11.94 7.11
N GLU A 230 3.50 13.10 7.64
CA GLU A 230 2.57 13.24 8.75
C GLU A 230 1.16 13.42 8.21
N ILE A 231 0.37 12.36 8.25
CA ILE A 231 -1.04 12.40 7.85
C ILE A 231 -1.84 12.94 9.02
N SER A 232 -2.68 13.96 8.77
CA SER A 232 -3.43 14.65 9.83
C SER A 232 -4.94 14.47 9.73
N ARG A 233 -5.46 14.02 8.59
CA ARG A 233 -6.92 13.85 8.39
C ARG A 233 -7.21 12.93 7.20
N GLN A 234 -8.41 12.39 7.20
CA GLN A 234 -8.96 11.70 6.04
C GLN A 234 -9.14 12.70 4.88
N GLY A 235 -8.91 12.24 3.66
CA GLY A 235 -9.01 13.06 2.46
C GLY A 235 -7.82 13.97 2.20
N GLN A 236 -6.79 13.92 3.03
CA GLN A 236 -5.61 14.75 2.83
C GLN A 236 -4.86 14.36 1.57
N GLU A 237 -4.49 15.36 0.78
CA GLU A 237 -3.78 15.19 -0.48
C GLU A 237 -2.33 15.65 -0.36
N PHE A 238 -1.46 14.93 -1.06
CA PHE A 238 -0.02 15.22 -1.13
C PHE A 238 0.41 15.18 -2.60
N SER A 239 1.17 16.18 -3.02
CA SER A 239 1.81 16.19 -4.33
C SER A 239 3.30 15.92 -4.17
N ILE A 240 3.77 14.87 -4.80
CA ILE A 240 5.17 14.44 -4.68
C ILE A 240 5.83 14.25 -6.04
#